data_1a644bce2350529cf28fea8adf6664c2
#
_entry.id   1a644bce2350529cf28fea8adf6664c2
#
_cell.length_a   1.000
_cell.length_b   1.000
_cell.length_c   1.000
_cell.angle_alpha   90.00
_cell.angle_beta   90.00
_cell.angle_gamma   90.00
#
_symmetry.space_group_name_H-M   'P 1'
#
loop_
_entity.id
_entity.type
_entity.pdbx_description
1 polymer ?
#
loop_
_entity_poly.entity_id
_entity_poly.type
_entity_poly.pdbx_seq_one_letter_code
_entity_poly.pdbx_strand_id
1 'polypeptide(L)'
;RLVGSEMCIRDRSAAGLSHPNIVNVYDVGEDDGVYFIVMELVQGITLKNYIDMKGKLDIREALNISVQIASGLSAAHENRIIHRDIKPQNIIMSRDGKVKVTDFGIAKAATSNTITSNVMGSVHYTSPEQARGGYSDEKSDIYSLGITMFEMLTGRVPFNGETTVAIAIKHIQEEMPSPKEFVPEIPSSVASIVLKCCQKSPDRRYQNMAELIADLKQSLILSLIHI
;
A
#
# COMPACT_ATOMS: atom_id res chain seq x y z
N ARG A 1 -5.31 -18.79 -24.74
CA ARG A 1 -5.91 -19.89 -23.91
C ARG A 1 -5.15 -20.15 -22.58
N LEU A 2 -4.02 -19.50 -22.31
CA LEU A 2 -3.24 -19.64 -21.05
C LEU A 2 -3.49 -18.51 -20.03
N VAL A 3 -4.10 -17.41 -20.43
CA VAL A 3 -4.33 -16.22 -19.58
C VAL A 3 -5.39 -16.48 -18.50
N GLY A 4 -6.42 -17.28 -18.77
CA GLY A 4 -7.47 -17.59 -17.79
C GLY A 4 -7.05 -18.53 -16.66
N SER A 5 -6.09 -19.43 -16.89
CA SER A 5 -5.67 -20.42 -15.88
C SER A 5 -4.72 -19.84 -14.81
N GLU A 6 -3.86 -18.90 -15.16
CA GLU A 6 -2.96 -18.24 -14.19
C GLU A 6 -3.71 -17.23 -13.30
N MET A 7 -4.72 -16.57 -13.84
CA MET A 7 -5.62 -15.69 -13.08
C MET A 7 -6.39 -16.49 -12.01
N CYS A 8 -7.01 -17.62 -12.39
CA CYS A 8 -7.72 -18.49 -11.44
C CYS A 8 -6.83 -19.11 -10.35
N ILE A 9 -5.55 -19.38 -10.61
CA ILE A 9 -4.64 -19.98 -9.62
C ILE A 9 -4.23 -18.94 -8.55
N ARG A 10 -3.96 -17.70 -8.94
CA ARG A 10 -3.60 -16.61 -8.00
C ARG A 10 -4.79 -16.14 -7.19
N ASP A 11 -5.97 -16.06 -7.80
CA ASP A 11 -7.22 -15.71 -7.12
C ASP A 11 -7.60 -16.76 -6.06
N ARG A 12 -7.38 -18.05 -6.35
CA ARG A 12 -7.53 -19.13 -5.36
C ARG A 12 -6.54 -19.04 -4.20
N SER A 13 -5.34 -18.48 -4.41
CA SER A 13 -4.38 -18.27 -3.33
C SER A 13 -4.83 -17.16 -2.38
N ALA A 14 -5.47 -16.11 -2.88
CA ALA A 14 -6.07 -15.05 -2.06
C ALA A 14 -7.34 -15.51 -1.33
N ALA A 15 -8.11 -16.47 -1.89
CA ALA A 15 -9.31 -17.03 -1.28
C ALA A 15 -9.05 -17.82 0.02
N GLY A 16 -7.79 -18.19 0.31
CA GLY A 16 -7.41 -18.85 1.57
C GLY A 16 -6.83 -17.91 2.63
N LEU A 17 -6.68 -16.63 2.31
CA LEU A 17 -6.04 -15.66 3.21
C LEU A 17 -7.08 -15.04 4.15
N SER A 18 -7.02 -15.39 5.43
CA SER A 18 -7.89 -14.84 6.46
C SER A 18 -7.09 -14.09 7.51
N HIS A 19 -7.30 -12.78 7.61
CA HIS A 19 -6.65 -11.92 8.60
C HIS A 19 -7.54 -10.73 8.94
N PRO A 20 -7.58 -10.23 10.19
CA PRO A 20 -8.44 -9.10 10.58
C PRO A 20 -8.20 -7.82 9.75
N ASN A 21 -7.00 -7.62 9.21
CA ASN A 21 -6.65 -6.47 8.38
C ASN A 21 -6.62 -6.76 6.87
N ILE A 22 -7.26 -7.83 6.42
CA ILE A 22 -7.44 -8.18 5.01
C ILE A 22 -8.93 -8.37 4.75
N VAL A 23 -9.41 -7.91 3.59
CA VAL A 23 -10.77 -8.22 3.12
C VAL A 23 -10.81 -9.69 2.70
N ASN A 24 -11.66 -10.48 3.34
CA ASN A 24 -11.78 -11.90 3.01
C ASN A 24 -12.37 -12.09 1.61
N VAL A 25 -11.75 -12.95 0.82
CA VAL A 25 -12.31 -13.44 -0.45
C VAL A 25 -12.97 -14.77 -0.16
N TYR A 26 -14.26 -14.87 -0.43
CA TYR A 26 -15.06 -16.07 -0.16
C TYR A 26 -15.10 -17.00 -1.35
N ASP A 27 -15.18 -16.47 -2.56
CA ASP A 27 -15.27 -17.26 -3.77
C ASP A 27 -14.79 -16.48 -5.00
N VAL A 28 -14.37 -17.20 -6.03
CA VAL A 28 -13.99 -16.68 -7.34
C VAL A 28 -14.59 -17.58 -8.41
N GLY A 29 -15.35 -17.03 -9.30
CA GLY A 29 -16.06 -17.81 -10.33
C GLY A 29 -16.13 -17.13 -11.68
N GLU A 30 -16.69 -17.86 -12.63
CA GLU A 30 -17.02 -17.40 -13.97
C GLU A 30 -18.42 -17.85 -14.31
N ASP A 31 -19.23 -16.96 -14.81
CA ASP A 31 -20.57 -17.24 -15.31
C ASP A 31 -20.78 -16.51 -16.63
N ASP A 32 -21.13 -17.25 -17.68
CA ASP A 32 -21.31 -16.75 -19.07
C ASP A 32 -20.17 -15.84 -19.57
N GLY A 33 -18.91 -16.18 -19.25
CA GLY A 33 -17.74 -15.42 -19.66
C GLY A 33 -17.45 -14.18 -18.82
N VAL A 34 -18.24 -13.94 -17.74
CA VAL A 34 -18.02 -12.87 -16.77
C VAL A 34 -17.35 -13.46 -15.53
N TYR A 35 -16.14 -12.96 -15.22
CA TYR A 35 -15.43 -13.32 -14.00
C TYR A 35 -15.96 -12.48 -12.83
N PHE A 36 -16.21 -13.14 -11.70
CA PHE A 36 -16.65 -12.46 -10.48
C PHE A 36 -15.85 -12.93 -9.25
N ILE A 37 -15.79 -12.05 -8.27
CA ILE A 37 -15.16 -12.32 -6.96
C ILE A 37 -16.20 -12.01 -5.88
N VAL A 38 -16.45 -12.97 -5.00
CA VAL A 38 -17.29 -12.80 -3.81
C VAL A 38 -16.40 -12.47 -2.63
N MET A 39 -16.57 -11.30 -2.04
CA MET A 39 -15.73 -10.84 -0.94
C MET A 39 -16.55 -10.29 0.23
N GLU A 40 -15.88 -10.15 1.37
CA GLU A 40 -16.43 -9.51 2.57
C GLU A 40 -16.92 -8.09 2.27
N LEU A 41 -18.14 -7.79 2.69
CA LEU A 41 -18.66 -6.43 2.65
C LEU A 41 -18.17 -5.64 3.87
N VAL A 42 -17.23 -4.74 3.68
CA VAL A 42 -16.75 -3.86 4.73
C VAL A 42 -17.53 -2.54 4.72
N GLN A 43 -18.29 -2.28 5.80
CA GLN A 43 -18.99 -1.00 5.96
C GLN A 43 -18.00 0.09 6.41
N GLY A 44 -17.59 0.95 5.49
CA GLY A 44 -16.60 1.97 5.77
C GLY A 44 -16.34 2.88 4.56
N ILE A 45 -15.23 3.60 4.62
CA ILE A 45 -14.75 4.46 3.53
C ILE A 45 -13.31 4.09 3.18
N THR A 46 -12.86 4.43 1.97
CA THR A 46 -11.45 4.24 1.62
C THR A 46 -10.56 5.20 2.44
N LEU A 47 -9.33 4.78 2.70
CA LEU A 47 -8.33 5.65 3.34
C LEU A 47 -8.10 6.91 2.52
N LYS A 48 -8.22 6.83 1.17
CA LYS A 48 -8.13 8.01 0.30
C LYS A 48 -9.21 9.03 0.63
N ASN A 49 -10.47 8.61 0.67
CA ASN A 49 -11.57 9.50 1.03
C ASN A 49 -11.39 10.10 2.44
N TYR A 50 -10.86 9.29 3.36
CA TYR A 50 -10.61 9.75 4.73
C TYR A 50 -9.51 10.82 4.79
N ILE A 51 -8.41 10.65 4.07
CA ILE A 51 -7.35 11.67 3.93
C ILE A 51 -7.92 12.95 3.29
N ASP A 52 -8.68 12.81 2.20
CA ASP A 52 -9.24 13.95 1.48
C ASP A 52 -10.23 14.76 2.37
N MET A 53 -10.98 14.09 3.23
CA MET A 53 -11.88 14.75 4.19
C MET A 53 -11.14 15.48 5.30
N LYS A 54 -10.03 14.93 5.81
CA LYS A 54 -9.25 15.51 6.91
C LYS A 54 -8.14 16.47 6.45
N GLY A 55 -7.73 16.39 5.19
CA GLY A 55 -6.56 17.07 4.64
C GLY A 55 -5.25 16.34 4.99
N LYS A 56 -4.98 16.06 6.25
CA LYS A 56 -3.89 15.20 6.77
C LYS A 56 -4.36 14.51 8.04
N LEU A 57 -3.70 13.41 8.40
CA LEU A 57 -4.02 12.67 9.61
C LEU A 57 -3.10 13.08 10.77
N ASP A 58 -3.61 12.90 11.99
CA ASP A 58 -2.79 12.96 13.18
C ASP A 58 -1.69 11.88 13.13
N ILE A 59 -0.52 12.20 13.68
CA ILE A 59 0.66 11.32 13.62
C ILE A 59 0.35 9.95 14.23
N ARG A 60 -0.32 9.94 15.36
CA ARG A 60 -0.67 8.73 16.09
C ARG A 60 -1.68 7.88 15.33
N GLU A 61 -2.66 8.54 14.72
CA GLU A 61 -3.65 7.91 13.85
C GLU A 61 -2.97 7.27 12.62
N ALA A 62 -2.10 8.01 11.94
CA ALA A 62 -1.36 7.52 10.79
C ALA A 62 -0.48 6.31 11.14
N LEU A 63 0.21 6.33 12.28
CA LEU A 63 0.99 5.19 12.76
C LEU A 63 0.13 3.97 13.07
N ASN A 64 -1.02 4.14 13.75
CA ASN A 64 -1.94 3.04 14.04
C ASN A 64 -2.52 2.40 12.77
N ILE A 65 -2.88 3.21 11.78
CA ILE A 65 -3.33 2.74 10.47
C ILE A 65 -2.21 1.96 9.79
N SER A 66 -0.98 2.50 9.81
CA SER A 66 0.20 1.85 9.19
C SER A 66 0.52 0.50 9.82
N VAL A 67 0.42 0.36 11.15
CA VAL A 67 0.60 -0.92 11.84
C VAL A 67 -0.43 -1.95 11.38
N GLN A 68 -1.69 -1.56 11.22
CA GLN A 68 -2.75 -2.46 10.77
C GLN A 68 -2.54 -2.91 9.31
N ILE A 69 -2.18 -1.98 8.42
CA ILE A 69 -1.85 -2.29 7.01
C ILE A 69 -0.66 -3.26 6.96
N ALA A 70 0.44 -2.93 7.65
CA ALA A 70 1.63 -3.75 7.69
C ALA A 70 1.35 -5.15 8.26
N SER A 71 0.46 -5.27 9.26
CA SER A 71 0.03 -6.55 9.82
C SER A 71 -0.69 -7.44 8.79
N GLY A 72 -1.60 -6.85 8.01
CA GLY A 72 -2.26 -7.55 6.89
C GLY A 72 -1.27 -7.98 5.82
N LEU A 73 -0.34 -7.09 5.42
CA LEU A 73 0.68 -7.40 4.43
C LEU A 73 1.66 -8.47 4.93
N SER A 74 2.04 -8.47 6.22
CA SER A 74 2.88 -9.53 6.80
C SER A 74 2.22 -10.91 6.63
N ALA A 75 0.94 -11.02 6.96
CA ALA A 75 0.21 -12.28 6.80
C ALA A 75 0.10 -12.73 5.33
N ALA A 76 -0.04 -11.79 4.39
CA ALA A 76 -0.03 -12.08 2.96
C ALA A 76 1.35 -12.57 2.48
N HIS A 77 2.43 -11.88 2.89
CA HIS A 77 3.81 -12.23 2.53
C HIS A 77 4.21 -13.61 3.06
N GLU A 78 3.81 -13.98 4.29
CA GLU A 78 4.01 -15.32 4.86
C GLU A 78 3.37 -16.41 3.99
N ASN A 79 2.28 -16.08 3.29
CA ASN A 79 1.63 -16.94 2.30
C ASN A 79 2.16 -16.75 0.88
N ARG A 80 3.27 -16.03 0.68
CA ARG A 80 3.91 -15.71 -0.61
C ARG A 80 3.01 -14.92 -1.55
N ILE A 81 2.09 -14.12 -1.01
CA ILE A 81 1.20 -13.25 -1.75
C ILE A 81 1.73 -11.81 -1.62
N ILE A 82 2.15 -11.23 -2.74
CA ILE A 82 2.60 -9.84 -2.82
C ILE A 82 1.45 -9.00 -3.39
N HIS A 83 1.14 -7.88 -2.74
CA HIS A 83 0.01 -7.04 -3.11
C HIS A 83 0.24 -6.26 -4.41
N ARG A 84 1.39 -5.61 -4.57
CA ARG A 84 1.85 -4.87 -5.76
C ARG A 84 1.10 -3.59 -6.12
N ASP A 85 0.04 -3.23 -5.39
CA ASP A 85 -0.78 -2.04 -5.64
C ASP A 85 -1.28 -1.41 -4.33
N ILE A 86 -0.39 -1.31 -3.32
CA ILE A 86 -0.71 -0.64 -2.07
C ILE A 86 -0.85 0.85 -2.32
N LYS A 87 -2.03 1.37 -1.97
CA LYS A 87 -2.41 2.78 -2.07
C LYS A 87 -3.65 3.06 -1.21
N PRO A 88 -3.93 4.29 -0.83
CA PRO A 88 -5.07 4.61 0.05
C PRO A 88 -6.44 4.18 -0.51
N GLN A 89 -6.59 4.06 -1.85
CA GLN A 89 -7.83 3.60 -2.48
C GLN A 89 -8.12 2.11 -2.20
N ASN A 90 -7.07 1.30 -2.01
CA ASN A 90 -7.16 -0.14 -1.75
C ASN A 90 -7.12 -0.47 -0.24
N ILE A 91 -7.39 0.51 0.60
CA ILE A 91 -7.42 0.38 2.06
C ILE A 91 -8.77 0.90 2.53
N ILE A 92 -9.54 0.07 3.24
CA ILE A 92 -10.86 0.41 3.75
C ILE A 92 -10.75 0.60 5.26
N MET A 93 -11.26 1.73 5.72
CA MET A 93 -11.43 2.03 7.11
C MET A 93 -12.88 1.77 7.51
N SER A 94 -13.11 0.78 8.36
CA SER A 94 -14.44 0.45 8.85
C SER A 94 -14.90 1.45 9.93
N ARG A 95 -16.19 1.46 10.21
CA ARG A 95 -16.80 2.38 11.19
C ARG A 95 -16.30 2.18 12.62
N ASP A 96 -15.83 0.98 12.96
CA ASP A 96 -15.26 0.61 14.26
C ASP A 96 -13.74 0.86 14.34
N GLY A 97 -13.16 1.56 13.35
CA GLY A 97 -11.73 1.93 13.32
C GLY A 97 -10.78 0.82 12.89
N LYS A 98 -11.29 -0.31 12.39
CA LYS A 98 -10.46 -1.35 11.79
C LYS A 98 -10.06 -0.98 10.38
N VAL A 99 -8.84 -1.32 10.03
CA VAL A 99 -8.28 -1.10 8.69
C VAL A 99 -8.15 -2.44 7.97
N LYS A 100 -8.65 -2.52 6.74
CA LYS A 100 -8.57 -3.71 5.91
C LYS A 100 -7.98 -3.39 4.55
N VAL A 101 -7.00 -4.17 4.13
CA VAL A 101 -6.41 -4.12 2.79
C VAL A 101 -7.26 -4.95 1.85
N THR A 102 -7.57 -4.42 0.67
CA THR A 102 -8.35 -5.07 -0.39
C THR A 102 -7.60 -5.08 -1.71
N ASP A 103 -8.11 -5.79 -2.71
CA ASP A 103 -7.59 -5.80 -4.09
C ASP A 103 -6.14 -6.31 -4.22
N PHE A 104 -5.84 -7.44 -3.56
CA PHE A 104 -4.55 -8.13 -3.69
C PHE A 104 -4.26 -8.53 -5.15
N GLY A 105 -3.60 -7.64 -5.90
CA GLY A 105 -2.94 -7.93 -7.19
C GLY A 105 -3.73 -8.61 -8.29
N ILE A 106 -5.05 -8.74 -8.14
CA ILE A 106 -5.96 -9.51 -9.01
C ILE A 106 -5.94 -8.99 -10.45
N ALA A 107 -5.74 -7.68 -10.65
CA ALA A 107 -5.87 -7.04 -11.96
C ALA A 107 -4.57 -6.90 -12.77
N LYS A 108 -3.39 -6.94 -12.16
CA LYS A 108 -2.12 -6.66 -12.86
C LYS A 108 -1.54 -7.85 -13.65
N ALA A 109 -2.06 -9.05 -13.46
CA ALA A 109 -1.66 -10.22 -14.27
C ALA A 109 -2.32 -10.26 -15.66
N ALA A 110 -3.45 -9.57 -15.84
CA ALA A 110 -4.25 -9.65 -17.07
C ALA A 110 -3.91 -8.58 -18.13
N THR A 111 -3.14 -7.55 -17.80
CA THR A 111 -2.92 -6.43 -18.73
C THR A 111 -1.45 -6.07 -18.87
N SER A 112 -0.70 -6.94 -19.54
CA SER A 112 0.68 -6.62 -19.95
C SER A 112 0.76 -5.53 -21.03
N ASN A 113 -0.34 -5.05 -21.61
CA ASN A 113 -0.30 -4.16 -22.77
C ASN A 113 -1.39 -3.08 -22.88
N THR A 114 -2.18 -2.77 -21.84
CA THR A 114 -3.19 -1.72 -21.99
C THR A 114 -3.10 -0.70 -20.84
N ILE A 115 -2.57 0.48 -21.16
CA ILE A 115 -2.61 1.66 -20.29
C ILE A 115 -4.06 2.18 -20.29
N THR A 116 -4.86 1.74 -19.33
CA THR A 116 -6.21 2.27 -19.11
C THR A 116 -6.21 3.34 -18.02
N SER A 117 -7.21 4.21 -18.00
CA SER A 117 -7.34 5.40 -17.15
C SER A 117 -7.14 5.16 -15.64
N ASN A 118 -7.30 3.94 -15.13
CA ASN A 118 -7.02 3.58 -13.74
C ASN A 118 -5.52 3.55 -13.39
N VAL A 119 -4.62 3.60 -14.38
CA VAL A 119 -3.15 3.64 -14.19
C VAL A 119 -2.71 4.99 -13.62
N MET A 120 -3.46 6.06 -13.87
CA MET A 120 -3.04 7.42 -13.49
C MET A 120 -2.91 7.62 -11.96
N GLY A 121 -3.78 7.00 -11.16
CA GLY A 121 -3.71 7.07 -9.69
C GLY A 121 -2.67 6.14 -9.06
N SER A 122 -2.41 4.98 -9.66
CA SER A 122 -1.49 3.96 -9.09
C SER A 122 -0.02 4.34 -9.22
N VAL A 123 0.36 5.15 -10.23
CA VAL A 123 1.76 5.52 -10.47
C VAL A 123 2.39 6.28 -9.30
N HIS A 124 1.60 7.03 -8.52
CA HIS A 124 2.09 7.78 -7.37
C HIS A 124 2.63 6.92 -6.22
N TYR A 125 2.29 5.63 -6.19
CA TYR A 125 2.68 4.69 -5.15
C TYR A 125 3.60 3.58 -5.66
N THR A 126 3.93 3.61 -6.95
CA THR A 126 4.74 2.59 -7.62
C THR A 126 6.18 2.61 -7.14
N SER A 127 6.74 1.46 -6.80
CA SER A 127 8.14 1.36 -6.40
C SER A 127 9.09 1.56 -7.60
N PRO A 128 10.35 1.98 -7.37
CA PRO A 128 11.34 2.19 -8.43
C PRO A 128 11.54 0.95 -9.33
N GLU A 129 11.56 -0.24 -8.74
CA GLU A 129 11.70 -1.50 -9.49
C GLU A 129 10.46 -1.80 -10.34
N GLN A 130 9.26 -1.53 -9.83
CA GLN A 130 8.02 -1.65 -10.62
C GLN A 130 7.99 -0.64 -11.78
N ALA A 131 8.40 0.61 -11.51
CA ALA A 131 8.45 1.66 -12.54
C ALA A 131 9.43 1.33 -13.68
N ARG A 132 10.48 0.52 -13.39
CA ARG A 132 11.41 -0.02 -14.40
C ARG A 132 10.89 -1.27 -15.10
N GLY A 133 9.70 -1.77 -14.77
CA GLY A 133 9.19 -3.04 -15.27
C GLY A 133 9.89 -4.28 -14.70
N GLY A 134 10.57 -4.11 -13.54
CA GLY A 134 11.27 -5.16 -12.84
C GLY A 134 10.39 -6.05 -11.97
N TYR A 135 11.02 -7.01 -11.32
CA TYR A 135 10.35 -7.93 -10.40
C TYR A 135 9.91 -7.22 -9.13
N SER A 136 8.67 -7.49 -8.69
CA SER A 136 8.09 -6.98 -7.44
C SER A 136 8.10 -8.06 -6.38
N ASP A 137 8.61 -7.74 -5.21
CA ASP A 137 8.61 -8.56 -4.00
C ASP A 137 7.96 -7.82 -2.81
N GLU A 138 8.14 -8.35 -1.61
CA GLU A 138 7.67 -7.75 -0.36
C GLU A 138 8.18 -6.31 -0.15
N LYS A 139 9.38 -6.01 -0.63
CA LYS A 139 10.01 -4.70 -0.48
C LYS A 139 9.37 -3.63 -1.38
N SER A 140 8.67 -4.06 -2.45
CA SER A 140 7.83 -3.16 -3.27
C SER A 140 6.59 -2.71 -2.49
N ASP A 141 5.94 -3.61 -1.74
CA ASP A 141 4.80 -3.26 -0.88
C ASP A 141 5.23 -2.36 0.28
N ILE A 142 6.44 -2.57 0.85
CA ILE A 142 7.02 -1.68 1.87
C ILE A 142 7.21 -0.27 1.33
N TYR A 143 7.72 -0.12 0.10
CA TYR A 143 7.86 1.19 -0.54
C TYR A 143 6.51 1.88 -0.71
N SER A 144 5.53 1.18 -1.26
CA SER A 144 4.18 1.73 -1.50
C SER A 144 3.47 2.12 -0.19
N LEU A 145 3.69 1.35 0.90
CA LEU A 145 3.23 1.71 2.23
C LEU A 145 3.93 2.97 2.74
N GLY A 146 5.23 3.13 2.51
CA GLY A 146 5.97 4.35 2.85
C GLY A 146 5.41 5.60 2.17
N ILE A 147 5.05 5.51 0.88
CA ILE A 147 4.39 6.60 0.14
C ILE A 147 2.99 6.88 0.73
N THR A 148 2.23 5.83 1.06
CA THR A 148 0.92 5.97 1.71
C THR A 148 1.04 6.66 3.08
N MET A 149 2.07 6.32 3.87
CA MET A 149 2.37 6.99 5.14
C MET A 149 2.70 8.47 4.94
N PHE A 150 3.52 8.78 3.93
CA PHE A 150 3.84 10.17 3.60
C PHE A 150 2.57 10.96 3.30
N GLU A 151 1.66 10.43 2.49
CA GLU A 151 0.40 11.09 2.16
C GLU A 151 -0.51 11.24 3.39
N MET A 152 -0.64 10.22 4.23
CA MET A 152 -1.39 10.34 5.49
C MET A 152 -0.88 11.49 6.37
N LEU A 153 0.43 11.62 6.49
CA LEU A 153 1.08 12.60 7.37
C LEU A 153 1.10 14.02 6.80
N THR A 154 1.12 14.18 5.48
CA THR A 154 1.32 15.48 4.83
C THR A 154 0.12 15.96 4.02
N GLY A 155 -0.86 15.08 3.74
CA GLY A 155 -2.01 15.36 2.88
C GLY A 155 -1.68 15.41 1.38
N ARG A 156 -0.47 15.00 0.98
CA ARG A 156 -0.01 15.04 -0.41
C ARG A 156 0.93 13.88 -0.74
N VAL A 157 0.99 13.50 -2.00
CA VAL A 157 1.98 12.56 -2.51
C VAL A 157 3.35 13.25 -2.65
N PRO A 158 4.48 12.52 -2.46
CA PRO A 158 5.81 13.12 -2.53
C PRO A 158 6.21 13.55 -3.94
N PHE A 159 5.77 12.80 -4.95
CA PHE A 159 6.10 13.04 -6.35
C PHE A 159 4.84 13.30 -7.16
N ASN A 160 4.85 14.40 -7.91
CA ASN A 160 3.80 14.81 -8.82
C ASN A 160 4.39 15.19 -10.18
N GLY A 161 3.58 15.14 -11.24
CA GLY A 161 4.03 15.47 -12.59
C GLY A 161 2.86 15.52 -13.57
N GLU A 162 3.08 16.11 -14.74
CA GLU A 162 2.05 16.26 -15.78
C GLU A 162 1.67 14.92 -16.45
N THR A 163 2.57 13.93 -16.41
CA THR A 163 2.35 12.60 -17.01
C THR A 163 2.71 11.49 -16.04
N THR A 164 2.12 10.31 -16.23
CA THR A 164 2.47 9.10 -15.48
C THR A 164 3.94 8.73 -15.63
N VAL A 165 4.51 8.96 -16.81
CA VAL A 165 5.95 8.71 -17.09
C VAL A 165 6.82 9.66 -16.27
N ALA A 166 6.48 10.94 -16.19
CA ALA A 166 7.22 11.91 -15.39
C ALA A 166 7.22 11.53 -13.89
N ILE A 167 6.07 11.08 -13.37
CA ILE A 167 5.95 10.62 -11.98
C ILE A 167 6.79 9.35 -11.75
N ALA A 168 6.73 8.38 -12.68
CA ALA A 168 7.52 7.15 -12.60
C ALA A 168 9.03 7.43 -12.59
N ILE A 169 9.51 8.36 -13.42
CA ILE A 169 10.91 8.79 -13.44
C ILE A 169 11.32 9.38 -12.08
N LYS A 170 10.48 10.17 -11.43
CA LYS A 170 10.75 10.71 -10.10
C LYS A 170 10.90 9.61 -9.05
N HIS A 171 10.02 8.60 -9.06
CA HIS A 171 10.19 7.43 -8.19
C HIS A 171 11.52 6.71 -8.41
N ILE A 172 12.04 6.71 -9.64
CA ILE A 172 13.31 6.08 -9.98
C ILE A 172 14.53 6.93 -9.56
N GLN A 173 14.47 8.25 -9.73
CA GLN A 173 15.66 9.12 -9.73
C GLN A 173 15.67 10.16 -8.60
N GLU A 174 14.52 10.77 -8.28
CA GLU A 174 14.49 11.86 -7.29
C GLU A 174 14.56 11.29 -5.85
N GLU A 175 15.30 11.95 -4.99
CA GLU A 175 15.34 11.63 -3.57
C GLU A 175 13.97 11.86 -2.93
N MET A 176 13.64 11.02 -1.95
CA MET A 176 12.41 11.14 -1.20
C MET A 176 12.49 12.37 -0.28
N PRO A 177 11.61 13.37 -0.45
CA PRO A 177 11.60 14.51 0.45
C PRO A 177 11.21 14.07 1.87
N SER A 178 11.76 14.74 2.87
CA SER A 178 11.35 14.46 4.25
C SER A 178 9.91 14.93 4.49
N PRO A 179 9.05 14.14 5.11
CA PRO A 179 7.71 14.61 5.48
C PRO A 179 7.75 15.82 6.42
N LYS A 180 8.85 16.02 7.16
CA LYS A 180 9.08 17.21 8.01
C LYS A 180 9.24 18.52 7.23
N GLU A 181 9.60 18.47 5.97
CA GLU A 181 9.64 19.66 5.11
C GLU A 181 8.26 20.27 4.90
N PHE A 182 7.23 19.44 4.96
CA PHE A 182 5.82 19.84 4.79
C PHE A 182 5.09 20.00 6.12
N VAL A 183 5.45 19.20 7.12
CA VAL A 183 4.85 19.20 8.46
C VAL A 183 5.98 19.09 9.49
N PRO A 184 6.57 20.21 9.94
CA PRO A 184 7.74 20.23 10.84
C PRO A 184 7.53 19.51 12.18
N GLU A 185 6.27 19.39 12.64
CA GLU A 185 5.90 18.76 13.90
C GLU A 185 6.05 17.23 13.87
N ILE A 186 6.23 16.62 12.70
CA ILE A 186 6.44 15.17 12.60
C ILE A 186 7.74 14.80 13.33
N PRO A 187 7.69 13.84 14.29
CA PRO A 187 8.89 13.37 14.99
C PRO A 187 9.92 12.81 14.01
N SER A 188 11.21 13.03 14.31
CA SER A 188 12.29 12.53 13.46
C SER A 188 12.28 11.00 13.32
N SER A 189 11.84 10.26 14.36
CA SER A 189 11.66 8.81 14.29
C SER A 189 10.65 8.42 13.22
N VAL A 190 9.51 9.09 13.15
CA VAL A 190 8.45 8.82 12.16
C VAL A 190 8.91 9.18 10.75
N ALA A 191 9.57 10.35 10.59
CA ALA A 191 10.15 10.74 9.31
C ALA A 191 11.19 9.71 8.82
N SER A 192 12.05 9.22 9.71
CA SER A 192 13.06 8.21 9.38
C SER A 192 12.45 6.89 8.93
N ILE A 193 11.31 6.46 9.51
CA ILE A 193 10.59 5.25 9.07
C ILE A 193 10.12 5.44 7.63
N VAL A 194 9.47 6.56 7.31
CA VAL A 194 8.98 6.86 5.95
C VAL A 194 10.14 6.86 4.96
N LEU A 195 11.23 7.56 5.28
CA LEU A 195 12.41 7.64 4.43
C LEU A 195 13.08 6.28 4.21
N LYS A 196 13.13 5.42 5.25
CA LYS A 196 13.67 4.06 5.16
C LYS A 196 12.79 3.17 4.27
N CYS A 197 11.46 3.22 4.41
CA CYS A 197 10.54 2.51 3.51
C CYS A 197 10.76 2.93 2.04
N CYS A 198 11.01 4.22 1.79
CA CYS A 198 11.09 4.80 0.45
C CYS A 198 12.50 4.84 -0.14
N GLN A 199 13.47 4.10 0.41
CA GLN A 199 14.80 3.98 -0.19
C GLN A 199 14.71 3.41 -1.60
N LYS A 200 15.53 3.95 -2.53
CA LYS A 200 15.52 3.53 -3.94
C LYS A 200 15.97 2.09 -4.12
N SER A 201 17.04 1.69 -3.41
CA SER A 201 17.48 0.30 -3.36
C SER A 201 16.61 -0.50 -2.40
N PRO A 202 16.00 -1.63 -2.84
CA PRO A 202 15.24 -2.52 -1.97
C PRO A 202 16.05 -3.03 -0.76
N ASP A 203 17.36 -3.20 -0.90
CA ASP A 203 18.23 -3.69 0.17
C ASP A 203 18.46 -2.68 1.29
N ARG A 204 18.16 -1.40 1.05
CA ARG A 204 18.23 -0.33 2.05
C ARG A 204 16.91 -0.08 2.76
N ARG A 205 15.83 -0.74 2.34
CA ARG A 205 14.52 -0.69 3.01
C ARG A 205 14.48 -1.64 4.21
N TYR A 206 13.36 -1.69 4.89
CA TYR A 206 13.03 -2.80 5.77
C TYR A 206 13.04 -4.10 4.97
N GLN A 207 13.58 -5.17 5.57
CA GLN A 207 13.71 -6.44 4.85
C GLN A 207 12.43 -7.25 4.85
N ASN A 208 11.54 -6.98 5.82
CA ASN A 208 10.21 -7.59 5.94
C ASN A 208 9.26 -6.65 6.72
N MET A 209 7.97 -6.98 6.73
CA MET A 209 6.96 -6.19 7.44
C MET A 209 7.13 -6.24 8.97
N ALA A 210 7.69 -7.31 9.53
CA ALA A 210 7.88 -7.44 10.97
C ALA A 210 8.87 -6.38 11.51
N GLU A 211 9.97 -6.12 10.79
CA GLU A 211 10.90 -5.03 11.13
C GLU A 211 10.21 -3.66 11.10
N LEU A 212 9.42 -3.39 10.06
CA LEU A 212 8.66 -2.14 9.94
C LEU A 212 7.65 -1.98 11.09
N ILE A 213 6.90 -3.04 11.42
CA ILE A 213 5.93 -3.04 12.52
C ILE A 213 6.61 -2.74 13.87
N ALA A 214 7.80 -3.29 14.11
CA ALA A 214 8.56 -3.03 15.33
C ALA A 214 8.89 -1.54 15.49
N ASP A 215 9.43 -0.90 14.45
CA ASP A 215 9.78 0.52 14.47
C ASP A 215 8.53 1.42 14.59
N LEU A 216 7.43 1.07 13.90
CA LEU A 216 6.14 1.78 14.00
C LEU A 216 5.60 1.75 15.43
N LYS A 217 5.60 0.57 16.07
CA LYS A 217 5.14 0.40 17.46
C LYS A 217 6.03 1.15 18.45
N GLN A 218 7.34 1.13 18.24
CA GLN A 218 8.27 1.90 19.07
C GLN A 218 8.00 3.41 18.96
N SER A 219 7.77 3.92 17.76
CA SER A 219 7.44 5.34 17.55
C SER A 219 6.09 5.72 18.16
N LEU A 220 5.10 4.80 18.17
CA LEU A 220 3.82 5.01 18.89
C LEU A 220 4.04 5.17 20.41
N ILE A 221 4.90 4.34 21.01
CA ILE A 221 5.22 4.42 22.45
C ILE A 221 5.92 5.75 22.76
N LEU A 222 6.91 6.15 21.95
CA LEU A 222 7.63 7.40 22.13
C LEU A 222 6.71 8.63 22.01
N SER A 223 5.72 8.57 21.11
CA SER A 223 4.72 9.64 20.97
C SER A 223 3.78 9.77 22.19
N LEU A 224 3.75 8.78 23.08
CA LEU A 224 3.00 8.83 24.35
C LEU A 224 3.76 9.49 25.49
N ILE A 225 5.10 9.50 25.42
CA ILE A 225 5.98 9.98 26.50
C ILE A 225 6.24 11.48 26.37
N HIS A 226 6.03 12.05 25.18
CA HIS A 226 6.28 13.47 24.89
C HIS A 226 5.02 14.37 24.97
N ILE A 227 4.01 13.96 25.75
CA ILE A 227 2.84 14.81 26.10
C ILE A 227 3.04 15.42 27.48
#